data_26c40c626b7ca05d953653dd89cd6a9b
#
_entry.id   26c40c626b7ca05d953653dd89cd6a9b
#
_cell.length_a   1.000
_cell.length_b   1.000
_cell.length_c   1.000
_cell.angle_alpha   90.00
_cell.angle_beta   90.00
_cell.angle_gamma   90.00
#
_symmetry.space_group_name_H-M   'P 1'
#
loop_
_entity.id
_entity.type
_entity.pdbx_description
1 polymer ?
#
loop_
_entity_poly.entity_id
_entity_poly.type
_entity_poly.pdbx_seq_one_letter_code
_entity_poly.pdbx_strand_id
1 'polypeptide(L)'
;MAAKASRKEPKYVLRLYVADKTLQSAIAYRNLEKLCKLHLVGRYSLEVIDLVKNPERAKADQILAVPTLVRKMPRPIRKFIGNLADTARVLIDFDVQPPPVPRKAALNAC
;
A
#
# COMPACT_ATOMS: atom_id res chain seq x y z
N MET A 1 12.89 15.14 -18.91
CA MET A 1 12.09 15.08 -17.71
C MET A 1 11.08 14.00 -17.71
N ALA A 2 10.26 13.95 -18.72
CA ALA A 2 9.23 12.92 -18.78
C ALA A 2 9.82 11.52 -18.73
N ALA A 3 10.90 11.30 -19.41
CA ALA A 3 11.52 9.99 -19.43
C ALA A 3 11.97 9.56 -18.05
N LYS A 4 12.48 10.49 -17.28
CA LYS A 4 12.87 10.18 -15.94
C LYS A 4 11.71 9.85 -15.07
N ALA A 5 10.67 10.66 -15.17
CA ALA A 5 9.47 10.41 -14.41
C ALA A 5 8.93 9.03 -14.73
N SER A 6 8.96 8.68 -15.99
CA SER A 6 8.47 7.38 -16.43
C SER A 6 9.22 6.24 -15.76
N ARG A 7 10.53 6.33 -15.70
CA ARG A 7 11.30 5.27 -15.07
C ARG A 7 11.06 5.18 -13.59
N LYS A 8 10.63 6.28 -12.97
CA LYS A 8 10.38 6.31 -11.55
C LYS A 8 8.92 6.22 -11.19
N GLU A 9 8.09 5.99 -12.17
CA GLU A 9 6.67 5.84 -11.90
C GLU A 9 6.45 4.74 -10.88
N PRO A 10 5.57 4.98 -9.91
CA PRO A 10 5.27 3.94 -8.94
C PRO A 10 4.58 2.78 -9.61
N LYS A 11 5.02 1.60 -9.27
CA LYS A 11 4.40 0.38 -9.75
C LYS A 11 3.12 0.10 -8.99
N TYR A 12 3.07 0.51 -7.75
CA TYR A 12 1.91 0.28 -6.88
C TYR A 12 1.28 1.61 -6.54
N VAL A 13 -0.01 1.74 -6.77
CA VAL A 13 -0.77 2.92 -6.39
C VAL A 13 -1.70 2.51 -5.28
N LEU A 14 -1.52 3.09 -4.11
CA LEU A 14 -2.20 2.70 -2.90
C LEU A 14 -2.99 3.86 -2.32
N ARG A 15 -4.16 3.54 -1.75
CA ARG A 15 -4.95 4.50 -0.99
C ARG A 15 -5.26 3.90 0.36
N LEU A 16 -4.96 4.63 1.42
CA LEU A 16 -5.31 4.22 2.76
C LEU A 16 -6.44 5.11 3.27
N TYR A 17 -7.59 4.52 3.50
CA TYR A 17 -8.75 5.24 4.02
C TYR A 17 -8.76 5.08 5.53
N VAL A 18 -8.80 6.19 6.24
CA VAL A 18 -8.68 6.22 7.70
C VAL A 18 -9.78 7.08 8.29
N ALA A 19 -9.98 6.92 9.60
CA ALA A 19 -10.79 7.83 10.39
C ALA A 19 -9.85 8.58 11.32
N ASP A 20 -9.88 9.89 11.23
CA ASP A 20 -8.96 10.74 11.97
C ASP A 20 -8.95 10.40 13.46
N LYS A 21 -7.74 10.35 14.02
CA LYS A 21 -7.52 10.18 15.47
C LYS A 21 -7.99 8.85 16.05
N THR A 22 -8.29 7.87 15.23
CA THR A 22 -8.56 6.55 15.78
C THR A 22 -7.26 5.78 15.90
N LEU A 23 -7.20 4.93 16.92
CA LEU A 23 -6.01 4.13 17.17
C LEU A 23 -5.77 3.16 16.02
N GLN A 24 -6.83 2.53 15.53
CA GLN A 24 -6.68 1.54 14.46
C GLN A 24 -6.15 2.19 13.18
N SER A 25 -6.59 3.40 12.87
CA SER A 25 -6.08 4.10 11.70
C SER A 25 -4.62 4.48 11.85
N ALA A 26 -4.21 4.89 13.04
CA ALA A 26 -2.81 5.23 13.29
C ALA A 26 -1.93 4.00 13.15
N ILE A 27 -2.39 2.86 13.66
CA ILE A 27 -1.66 1.60 13.56
C ILE A 27 -1.54 1.19 12.09
N ALA A 28 -2.64 1.33 11.34
CA ALA A 28 -2.64 0.97 9.93
C ALA A 28 -1.63 1.81 9.15
N TYR A 29 -1.60 3.10 9.40
CA TYR A 29 -0.68 3.98 8.71
C TYR A 29 0.77 3.60 9.00
N ARG A 30 1.07 3.34 10.26
CA ARG A 30 2.42 2.95 10.66
C ARG A 30 2.83 1.64 10.02
N ASN A 31 1.93 0.66 10.05
CA ASN A 31 2.23 -0.64 9.44
C ASN A 31 2.44 -0.52 7.94
N LEU A 32 1.60 0.28 7.29
CA LEU A 32 1.73 0.48 5.85
C LEU A 32 3.04 1.18 5.50
N GLU A 33 3.41 2.17 6.29
CA GLU A 33 4.66 2.87 6.04
C GLU A 33 5.84 1.92 6.10
N LYS A 34 5.86 1.04 7.09
CA LYS A 34 6.90 0.04 7.18
C LYS A 34 6.90 -0.91 6.00
N LEU A 35 5.72 -1.36 5.63
CA LEU A 35 5.59 -2.27 4.51
C LEU A 35 6.13 -1.65 3.22
N CYS A 36 5.75 -0.41 2.97
CA CYS A 36 6.19 0.28 1.77
C CYS A 36 7.70 0.48 1.76
N LYS A 37 8.26 0.84 2.90
CA LYS A 37 9.70 1.07 2.98
C LYS A 37 10.50 -0.21 2.84
N LEU A 38 9.96 -1.33 3.30
CA LEU A 38 10.66 -2.60 3.24
C LEU A 38 10.46 -3.32 1.92
N HIS A 39 9.29 -3.23 1.34
CA HIS A 39 8.94 -4.07 0.20
C HIS A 39 8.68 -3.33 -1.09
N LEU A 40 8.36 -2.05 -1.01
CA LEU A 40 7.98 -1.28 -2.20
C LEU A 40 8.87 -0.07 -2.45
N VAL A 41 10.09 -0.10 -1.96
CA VAL A 41 11.00 1.04 -2.09
C VAL A 41 11.07 1.50 -3.54
N GLY A 42 10.75 2.78 -3.76
CA GLY A 42 10.80 3.37 -5.10
C GLY A 42 9.76 2.88 -6.06
N ARG A 43 8.79 2.10 -5.58
CA ARG A 43 7.79 1.49 -6.45
C ARG A 43 6.36 1.76 -6.01
N TYR A 44 6.12 2.79 -5.23
CA TYR A 44 4.75 3.02 -4.76
C TYR A 44 4.43 4.50 -4.69
N SER A 45 3.14 4.77 -4.75
CA SER A 45 2.55 6.06 -4.49
C SER A 45 1.44 5.82 -3.48
N LEU A 46 1.43 6.58 -2.41
CA LEU A 46 0.46 6.39 -1.35
C LEU A 46 -0.33 7.66 -1.11
N GLU A 47 -1.65 7.53 -1.12
CA GLU A 47 -2.55 8.61 -0.74
C GLU A 47 -3.29 8.20 0.51
N VAL A 48 -3.28 9.05 1.54
CA VAL A 48 -4.01 8.79 2.78
C VAL A 48 -5.24 9.68 2.77
N ILE A 49 -6.41 9.08 2.92
CA ILE A 49 -7.68 9.80 2.84
C ILE A 49 -8.41 9.67 4.15
N ASP A 50 -8.67 10.81 4.79
CA ASP A 50 -9.40 10.86 6.04
C ASP A 50 -10.89 11.01 5.74
N LEU A 51 -11.66 9.96 6.03
CA LEU A 51 -13.08 9.96 5.71
C LEU A 51 -13.92 10.79 6.67
N VAL A 52 -13.34 11.19 7.80
CA VAL A 52 -14.04 12.13 8.69
C VAL A 52 -14.07 13.50 8.04
N LYS A 53 -12.97 13.88 7.40
CA LYS A 53 -12.87 15.17 6.72
C LYS A 53 -13.46 15.15 5.32
N ASN A 54 -13.36 14.01 4.65
CA ASN A 54 -13.80 13.88 3.27
C ASN A 54 -14.66 12.64 3.08
N PRO A 55 -15.85 12.63 3.70
CA PRO A 55 -16.69 11.42 3.66
C PRO A 55 -17.13 11.03 2.25
N GLU A 56 -17.21 11.98 1.34
CA GLU A 56 -17.60 11.68 -0.03
C GLU A 56 -16.58 10.81 -0.76
N ARG A 57 -15.34 10.78 -0.28
CA ARG A 57 -14.31 9.99 -0.93
C ARG A 57 -14.53 8.49 -0.76
N ALA A 58 -15.34 8.09 0.21
CA ALA A 58 -15.64 6.67 0.42
C ALA A 58 -16.33 6.04 -0.77
N LYS A 59 -17.09 6.82 -1.53
CA LYS A 59 -17.83 6.28 -2.67
C LYS A 59 -16.92 5.85 -3.80
N ALA A 60 -15.81 6.52 -3.99
CA ALA A 60 -14.93 6.24 -5.11
C ALA A 60 -14.46 4.79 -5.11
N ASP A 61 -14.14 4.25 -3.95
CA ASP A 61 -13.65 2.89 -3.83
C ASP A 61 -14.58 2.01 -3.00
N GLN A 62 -15.81 2.48 -2.77
CA GLN A 62 -16.84 1.71 -2.05
C GLN A 62 -16.33 1.27 -0.68
N ILE A 63 -15.86 2.24 0.10
CA ILE A 63 -15.30 1.95 1.42
C ILE A 63 -16.44 1.86 2.44
N LEU A 64 -16.52 0.73 3.13
CA LEU A 64 -17.56 0.48 4.13
C LEU A 64 -17.02 0.47 5.55
N ALA A 65 -15.72 0.42 5.71
CA ALA A 65 -15.10 0.38 7.03
C ALA A 65 -13.72 1.03 6.94
N VAL A 66 -13.19 1.45 8.07
CA VAL A 66 -11.83 2.00 8.15
C VAL A 66 -11.13 1.35 9.32
N PRO A 67 -9.81 1.19 9.23
CA PRO A 67 -8.97 1.53 8.07
C PRO A 67 -9.11 0.50 6.96
N THR A 68 -9.02 0.96 5.73
CA THR A 68 -9.04 0.08 4.56
C THR A 68 -7.95 0.52 3.60
N LEU A 69 -7.14 -0.43 3.17
CA LEU A 69 -6.10 -0.18 2.19
C LEU A 69 -6.58 -0.67 0.83
N VAL A 70 -6.47 0.18 -0.18
CA VAL A 70 -6.88 -0.17 -1.54
C VAL A 70 -5.66 -0.11 -2.44
N ARG A 71 -5.42 -1.19 -3.18
CA ARG A 71 -4.41 -1.18 -4.23
C ARG A 71 -5.10 -0.86 -5.54
N LYS A 72 -4.86 0.34 -6.05
CA LYS A 72 -5.44 0.76 -7.31
C LYS A 72 -4.67 0.21 -8.50
N MET A 73 -3.37 0.09 -8.35
CA MET A 73 -2.49 -0.46 -9.37
C MET A 73 -1.46 -1.34 -8.70
N PRO A 74 -1.03 -2.42 -9.32
CA PRO A 74 -1.53 -2.94 -10.59
C PRO A 74 -2.92 -3.54 -10.43
N ARG A 75 -3.63 -3.63 -11.52
CA ARG A 75 -4.96 -4.24 -11.50
C ARG A 75 -4.83 -5.75 -11.33
N PRO A 76 -5.84 -6.41 -10.79
CA PRO A 76 -7.13 -5.87 -10.36
C PRO A 76 -7.04 -5.09 -9.06
N ILE A 77 -8.05 -4.25 -8.82
CA ILE A 77 -8.12 -3.50 -7.57
C ILE A 77 -8.32 -4.47 -6.42
N ARG A 78 -7.56 -4.27 -5.35
CA ARG A 78 -7.66 -5.11 -4.16
C ARG A 78 -7.88 -4.25 -2.94
N LYS A 79 -8.63 -4.75 -1.97
CA LYS A 79 -8.89 -4.06 -0.72
C LYS A 79 -8.49 -4.93 0.45
N PHE A 80 -7.96 -4.31 1.47
CA PHE A 80 -7.64 -5.00 2.71
C PHE A 80 -8.21 -4.17 3.86
N ILE A 81 -9.13 -4.76 4.62
CA ILE A 81 -9.77 -4.08 5.73
C ILE A 81 -9.06 -4.48 7.01
N GLY A 82 -8.66 -3.47 7.78
CA GLY A 82 -8.01 -3.72 9.05
C GLY A 82 -6.75 -2.90 9.22
N ASN A 83 -6.06 -3.13 10.33
CA ASN A 83 -4.92 -2.28 10.71
C ASN A 83 -3.59 -2.74 10.13
N LEU A 84 -3.60 -3.71 9.23
CA LEU A 84 -2.41 -4.18 8.51
C LEU A 84 -1.36 -4.82 9.42
N ALA A 85 -1.77 -5.30 10.58
CA ALA A 85 -0.83 -5.90 11.51
C ALA A 85 -0.19 -7.17 10.96
N ASP A 86 -0.94 -7.92 10.17
CA ASP A 86 -0.41 -9.14 9.55
C ASP A 86 0.19 -8.79 8.19
N THR A 87 1.42 -8.35 8.21
CA THR A 87 2.11 -7.90 7.01
C THR A 87 2.22 -9.00 5.96
N ALA A 88 2.49 -10.22 6.39
CA ALA A 88 2.61 -11.32 5.44
C ALA A 88 1.31 -11.52 4.67
N ARG A 89 0.19 -11.43 5.37
CA ARG A 89 -1.11 -11.58 4.74
C ARG A 89 -1.37 -10.47 3.72
N VAL A 90 -1.00 -9.23 4.10
CA VAL A 90 -1.18 -8.10 3.20
C VAL A 90 -0.36 -8.29 1.93
N LEU A 91 0.87 -8.75 2.07
CA LEU A 91 1.72 -8.98 0.92
C LEU A 91 1.14 -10.04 -0.02
N ILE A 92 0.59 -11.09 0.57
CA ILE A 92 -0.03 -12.16 -0.22
C ILE A 92 -1.31 -11.66 -0.90
N ASP A 93 -2.18 -11.02 -0.14
CA ASP A 93 -3.46 -10.56 -0.66
C ASP A 93 -3.31 -9.51 -1.75
N PHE A 94 -2.27 -8.70 -1.65
CA PHE A 94 -2.04 -7.65 -2.65
C PHE A 94 -1.08 -8.10 -3.73
N ASP A 95 -0.64 -9.35 -3.68
CA ASP A 95 0.22 -9.92 -4.70
C ASP A 95 1.45 -9.05 -4.92
N VAL A 96 2.06 -8.64 -3.82
CA VAL A 96 3.24 -7.79 -3.90
C VAL A 96 4.45 -8.62 -4.29
N GLN A 97 5.08 -8.22 -5.40
CA GLN A 97 6.27 -8.92 -5.85
C GLN A 97 7.49 -8.40 -5.11
N PRO A 98 8.35 -9.28 -4.62
CA PRO A 98 9.57 -8.82 -3.96
C PRO A 98 10.48 -8.14 -4.98
N PRO A 99 11.36 -7.25 -4.50
CA PRO A 99 12.35 -6.67 -5.41
C PRO A 99 13.24 -7.77 -5.98
N PRO A 100 13.79 -7.56 -7.17
CA PRO A 100 14.71 -8.55 -7.73
C PRO A 100 15.88 -8.83 -6.78
N VAL A 101 16.19 -10.10 -6.60
CA VAL A 101 17.28 -10.49 -5.74
C VAL A 101 18.57 -10.48 -6.55
N PRO A 102 19.63 -9.84 -6.06
CA PRO A 102 20.90 -9.88 -6.78
C PRO A 102 21.37 -11.32 -6.96
N ARG A 103 21.90 -11.61 -8.12
CA ARG A 103 22.36 -12.95 -8.43
C ARG A 103 23.29 -13.51 -7.36
N LYS A 104 24.17 -12.65 -6.90
CA LYS A 104 25.09 -13.02 -5.87
C LYS A 104 24.40 -13.45 -4.59
N ALA A 105 23.39 -12.72 -4.19
CA ALA A 105 22.65 -13.08 -3.00
C ALA A 105 21.90 -14.39 -3.19
N ALA A 106 21.39 -14.62 -4.37
CA ALA A 106 20.69 -15.85 -4.67
C ALA A 106 21.62 -17.05 -4.54
N LEU A 107 22.84 -16.90 -4.99
CA LEU A 107 23.83 -17.97 -4.87
C LEU A 107 24.17 -18.25 -3.41
N ASN A 108 24.26 -17.21 -2.63
CA ASN A 108 24.58 -17.38 -1.23
C ASN A 108 23.46 -18.02 -0.45
N ALA A 109 22.27 -17.93 -0.96
CA ALA A 109 21.10 -18.52 -0.28
C ALA A 109 21.09 -20.04 -0.38
N CYS A 110 21.90 -20.59 -1.25
CA CYS A 110 21.99 -22.05 -1.37
C CYS A 110 22.89 -22.67 -0.30
#